data_53913eeaf7a316dc98e7f8ef8a229af5
#
_entry.id   53913eeaf7a316dc98e7f8ef8a229af5
#
_cell.length_a   1.000
_cell.length_b   1.000
_cell.length_c   1.000
_cell.angle_alpha   90.00
_cell.angle_beta   90.00
_cell.angle_gamma   90.00
#
_symmetry.space_group_name_H-M   'P 1'
#
loop_
_entity.id
_entity.type
_entity.pdbx_description
1 polymer ?
#
loop_
_entity_poly.entity_id
_entity_poly.type
_entity_poly.pdbx_seq_one_letter_code
_entity_poly.pdbx_strand_id
1 'polypeptide(L)'
;MHKATIAALVLGALGLAASAGLIYFGFESEMEFAREQGRSEQYGEEIWTGNTPTRFEGELSFTSLYPVFIQETRDADVTLVGGDEQNRFVPCDSGDDPFGCDIYFQEGGVDYRLLGMIWIGDSGDWEVIFSGDVTGDSKVMIREMPTMSNGVQFVGLGCLGSVFSCLALLVGIIFAFTLKGNKAPSEQVVYAPGSFDLEGQHDGPTNIN
;
A
#
# COMPACT_ATOMS: atom_id res chain seq x y z
N MET A 1 30.67 21.96 0.60
CA MET A 1 29.73 20.95 0.03
C MET A 1 29.04 21.53 -1.20
N HIS A 2 28.87 20.76 -2.26
CA HIS A 2 28.16 21.20 -3.45
C HIS A 2 26.67 21.36 -3.16
N LYS A 3 26.01 22.40 -3.70
CA LYS A 3 24.57 22.66 -3.44
C LYS A 3 23.70 21.44 -3.79
N ALA A 4 24.05 20.72 -4.87
CA ALA A 4 23.34 19.52 -5.29
C ALA A 4 23.44 18.37 -4.25
N THR A 5 24.56 18.21 -3.58
CA THR A 5 24.75 17.20 -2.52
C THR A 5 23.85 17.48 -1.31
N ILE A 6 23.77 18.75 -0.91
CA ILE A 6 22.91 19.17 0.20
C ILE A 6 21.44 18.94 -0.16
N ALA A 7 21.05 19.32 -1.37
CA ALA A 7 19.68 19.09 -1.85
C ALA A 7 19.30 17.61 -1.85
N ALA A 8 20.18 16.74 -2.37
CA ALA A 8 19.91 15.29 -2.38
C ALA A 8 19.77 14.70 -0.97
N LEU A 9 20.63 15.10 -0.03
CA LEU A 9 20.55 14.64 1.36
C LEU A 9 19.28 15.12 2.06
N VAL A 10 18.91 16.39 1.85
CA VAL A 10 17.68 16.96 2.45
C VAL A 10 16.44 16.28 1.87
N LEU A 11 16.37 16.11 0.55
CA LEU A 11 15.23 15.44 -0.10
C LEU A 11 15.12 13.97 0.33
N GLY A 12 16.26 13.27 0.43
CA GLY A 12 16.26 11.88 0.91
C GLY A 12 15.80 11.76 2.37
N ALA A 13 16.24 12.67 3.25
CA ALA A 13 15.82 12.67 4.64
C ALA A 13 14.33 13.01 4.81
N LEU A 14 13.82 14.02 4.08
CA LEU A 14 12.41 14.36 4.08
C LEU A 14 11.54 13.22 3.51
N GLY A 15 12.01 12.57 2.45
CA GLY A 15 11.34 11.42 1.86
C GLY A 15 11.24 10.24 2.84
N LEU A 16 12.30 9.95 3.61
CA LEU A 16 12.26 8.92 4.65
C LEU A 16 11.28 9.26 5.77
N ALA A 17 11.25 10.52 6.22
CA ALA A 17 10.32 10.96 7.25
C ALA A 17 8.86 10.84 6.78
N ALA A 18 8.57 11.24 5.54
CA ALA A 18 7.25 11.10 4.94
C ALA A 18 6.84 9.63 4.78
N SER A 19 7.76 8.76 4.31
CA SER A 19 7.52 7.32 4.17
C SER A 19 7.26 6.65 5.51
N ALA A 20 8.01 7.00 6.56
CA ALA A 20 7.78 6.50 7.91
C ALA A 20 6.41 6.94 8.45
N GLY A 21 5.99 8.17 8.16
CA GLY A 21 4.63 8.64 8.48
C GLY A 21 3.54 7.82 7.80
N LEU A 22 3.67 7.58 6.50
CA LEU A 22 2.69 6.75 5.75
C LEU A 22 2.61 5.32 6.29
N ILE A 23 3.76 4.71 6.60
CA ILE A 23 3.81 3.37 7.20
C ILE A 23 3.11 3.38 8.56
N TYR A 24 3.40 4.37 9.42
CA TYR A 24 2.79 4.48 10.74
C TYR A 24 1.26 4.62 10.65
N PHE A 25 0.76 5.54 9.83
CA PHE A 25 -0.69 5.71 9.61
C PHE A 25 -1.33 4.46 9.01
N GLY A 26 -0.64 3.78 8.10
CA GLY A 26 -1.10 2.51 7.54
C GLY A 26 -1.27 1.43 8.59
N PHE A 27 -0.28 1.25 9.48
CA PHE A 27 -0.37 0.28 10.58
C PHE A 27 -1.46 0.63 11.60
N GLU A 28 -1.65 1.91 11.92
CA GLU A 28 -2.72 2.35 12.83
C GLU A 28 -4.10 2.02 12.24
N SER A 29 -4.30 2.30 10.95
CA SER A 29 -5.52 1.95 10.21
C SER A 29 -5.77 0.45 10.17
N GLU A 30 -4.71 -0.38 9.99
CA GLU A 30 -4.82 -1.84 10.02
C GLU A 30 -5.19 -2.37 11.40
N MET A 31 -4.62 -1.80 12.46
CA MET A 31 -4.97 -2.21 13.82
C MET A 31 -6.40 -1.83 14.19
N GLU A 32 -6.90 -0.69 13.72
CA GLU A 32 -8.28 -0.26 13.90
C GLU A 32 -9.23 -1.20 13.14
N PHE A 33 -8.93 -1.47 11.87
CA PHE A 33 -9.65 -2.43 11.04
C PHE A 33 -9.70 -3.83 11.67
N ALA A 34 -8.56 -4.36 12.18
CA ALA A 34 -8.53 -5.64 12.87
C ALA A 34 -9.34 -5.65 14.17
N ARG A 35 -9.42 -4.50 14.88
CA ARG A 35 -10.27 -4.37 16.07
C ARG A 35 -11.75 -4.33 15.71
N GLU A 36 -12.11 -3.69 14.61
CA GLU A 36 -13.47 -3.64 14.11
C GLU A 36 -13.92 -5.01 13.58
N GLN A 37 -13.07 -5.72 12.83
CA GLN A 37 -13.34 -7.10 12.42
C GLN A 37 -13.49 -8.06 13.61
N GLY A 38 -12.76 -7.85 14.69
CA GLY A 38 -12.93 -8.64 15.92
C GLY A 38 -14.20 -8.31 16.71
N ARG A 39 -14.89 -7.22 16.36
CA ARG A 39 -16.17 -6.79 16.96
C ARG A 39 -17.36 -7.00 16.03
N SER A 40 -17.16 -6.85 14.71
CA SER A 40 -18.18 -7.19 13.73
C SER A 40 -18.29 -8.71 13.63
N GLU A 41 -19.50 -9.17 13.47
CA GLU A 41 -19.86 -10.57 13.33
C GLU A 41 -18.82 -11.33 12.49
N GLN A 42 -18.44 -12.50 12.99
CA GLN A 42 -17.32 -13.35 12.57
C GLN A 42 -17.19 -13.59 11.04
N TYR A 43 -18.21 -13.22 10.27
CA TYR A 43 -18.30 -13.53 8.82
C TYR A 43 -18.60 -12.32 7.93
N GLY A 44 -18.26 -11.11 8.37
CA GLY A 44 -18.47 -9.88 7.60
C GLY A 44 -19.85 -9.24 7.84
N GLU A 45 -20.15 -8.18 7.08
CA GLU A 45 -21.40 -7.42 7.14
C GLU A 45 -22.43 -8.01 6.14
N GLU A 46 -23.69 -8.13 6.55
CA GLU A 46 -24.76 -8.51 5.63
C GLU A 46 -25.00 -7.37 4.63
N ILE A 47 -24.78 -7.65 3.34
CA ILE A 47 -25.07 -6.71 2.27
C ILE A 47 -26.39 -7.00 1.57
N TRP A 48 -26.87 -8.23 1.65
CA TRP A 48 -28.12 -8.63 1.05
C TRP A 48 -28.67 -9.95 1.61
N THR A 49 -29.99 -10.04 1.68
CA THR A 49 -30.71 -11.27 2.03
C THR A 49 -31.96 -11.42 1.16
N GLY A 50 -32.31 -12.65 0.83
CA GLY A 50 -33.49 -12.98 0.04
C GLY A 50 -33.96 -14.40 0.27
N ASN A 51 -35.07 -14.77 -0.38
CA ASN A 51 -35.60 -16.13 -0.35
C ASN A 51 -35.57 -16.74 -1.77
N THR A 52 -35.06 -17.95 -1.89
CA THR A 52 -34.99 -18.66 -3.19
C THR A 52 -36.36 -19.01 -3.73
N PRO A 53 -36.61 -18.93 -5.05
CA PRO A 53 -35.70 -18.41 -6.07
C PRO A 53 -35.65 -16.87 -6.05
N THR A 54 -34.43 -16.31 -6.15
CA THR A 54 -34.23 -14.87 -6.06
C THR A 54 -32.97 -14.44 -6.79
N ARG A 55 -32.75 -13.11 -6.88
CA ARG A 55 -31.53 -12.55 -7.42
C ARG A 55 -31.03 -11.39 -6.56
N PHE A 56 -29.72 -11.24 -6.55
CA PHE A 56 -29.03 -10.06 -6.09
C PHE A 56 -28.59 -9.25 -7.31
N GLU A 57 -28.77 -7.93 -7.27
CA GLU A 57 -28.21 -6.98 -8.24
C GLU A 57 -27.52 -5.88 -7.44
N GLY A 58 -26.22 -5.69 -7.61
CA GLY A 58 -25.48 -4.68 -6.88
C GLY A 58 -24.01 -4.64 -7.21
N GLU A 59 -23.32 -3.65 -6.66
CA GLU A 59 -21.89 -3.46 -6.84
C GLU A 59 -21.11 -4.42 -5.94
N LEU A 60 -20.18 -5.18 -6.55
CA LEU A 60 -19.21 -6.01 -5.85
C LEU A 60 -17.79 -5.51 -6.16
N SER A 61 -16.91 -5.54 -5.16
CA SER A 61 -15.54 -5.04 -5.25
C SER A 61 -14.52 -6.16 -5.22
N PHE A 62 -13.46 -6.06 -6.02
CA PHE A 62 -12.33 -6.99 -5.99
C PHE A 62 -11.54 -6.94 -4.67
N THR A 63 -11.75 -5.92 -3.83
CA THR A 63 -11.10 -5.76 -2.52
C THR A 63 -11.82 -6.47 -1.39
N SER A 64 -12.89 -7.19 -1.69
CA SER A 64 -13.73 -7.89 -0.70
C SER A 64 -13.97 -9.34 -1.11
N LEU A 65 -14.21 -10.20 -0.12
CA LEU A 65 -14.72 -11.55 -0.29
C LEU A 65 -16.22 -11.53 0.01
N TYR A 66 -16.97 -12.32 -0.73
CA TYR A 66 -18.42 -12.39 -0.59
C TYR A 66 -18.87 -13.80 -0.26
N PRO A 67 -18.81 -14.23 1.03
CA PRO A 67 -19.38 -15.48 1.44
C PRO A 67 -20.90 -15.48 1.26
N VAL A 68 -21.40 -16.58 0.71
CA VAL A 68 -22.82 -16.84 0.50
C VAL A 68 -23.26 -17.89 1.49
N PHE A 69 -24.30 -17.56 2.26
CA PHE A 69 -24.87 -18.44 3.24
C PHE A 69 -26.30 -18.83 2.88
N ILE A 70 -26.69 -20.03 3.28
CA ILE A 70 -28.05 -20.51 3.14
C ILE A 70 -28.53 -21.10 4.46
N GLN A 71 -29.80 -21.10 4.68
CA GLN A 71 -30.41 -21.80 5.81
C GLN A 71 -29.97 -23.27 5.84
N GLU A 72 -29.49 -23.76 6.98
CA GLU A 72 -28.75 -25.01 7.16
C GLU A 72 -29.40 -26.24 6.51
N THR A 73 -30.72 -26.35 6.58
CA THR A 73 -31.48 -27.53 6.10
C THR A 73 -31.80 -27.46 4.62
N ARG A 74 -31.30 -26.47 3.89
CA ARG A 74 -31.66 -26.18 2.49
C ARG A 74 -30.44 -26.15 1.60
N ASP A 75 -30.69 -26.19 0.30
CA ASP A 75 -29.66 -26.05 -0.72
C ASP A 75 -30.12 -25.11 -1.84
N ALA A 76 -29.16 -24.51 -2.54
CA ALA A 76 -29.41 -23.65 -3.67
C ALA A 76 -28.24 -23.68 -4.65
N ASP A 77 -28.56 -23.60 -5.93
CA ASP A 77 -27.57 -23.34 -6.97
C ASP A 77 -27.34 -21.84 -7.06
N VAL A 78 -26.07 -21.44 -7.12
CA VAL A 78 -25.66 -20.04 -7.27
C VAL A 78 -24.99 -19.85 -8.62
N THR A 79 -25.49 -18.87 -9.38
CA THR A 79 -24.94 -18.51 -10.68
C THR A 79 -24.59 -17.02 -10.69
N LEU A 80 -23.32 -16.70 -10.96
CA LEU A 80 -22.87 -15.34 -11.24
C LEU A 80 -23.06 -15.07 -12.74
N VAL A 81 -23.90 -14.10 -13.06
CA VAL A 81 -24.19 -13.75 -14.47
C VAL A 81 -23.00 -13.01 -15.07
N GLY A 82 -22.54 -13.47 -16.23
CA GLY A 82 -21.34 -12.90 -16.86
C GLY A 82 -20.03 -13.31 -16.21
N GLY A 83 -20.06 -14.27 -15.29
CA GLY A 83 -18.86 -14.79 -14.63
C GLY A 83 -17.90 -15.47 -15.60
N ASP A 84 -16.62 -15.46 -15.25
CA ASP A 84 -15.50 -16.06 -15.97
C ASP A 84 -14.54 -16.78 -14.99
N GLU A 85 -13.30 -17.03 -15.39
CA GLU A 85 -12.31 -17.64 -14.49
C GLU A 85 -11.93 -16.78 -13.28
N GLN A 86 -12.00 -15.45 -13.40
CA GLN A 86 -11.64 -14.50 -12.36
C GLN A 86 -12.84 -14.03 -11.54
N ASN A 87 -14.03 -14.09 -12.15
CA ASN A 87 -15.30 -13.66 -11.56
C ASN A 87 -16.24 -14.87 -11.50
N ARG A 88 -16.27 -15.57 -10.38
CA ARG A 88 -17.04 -16.82 -10.27
C ARG A 88 -17.53 -17.10 -8.86
N PHE A 89 -18.57 -17.86 -8.76
CA PHE A 89 -18.95 -18.52 -7.52
C PHE A 89 -18.14 -19.81 -7.35
N VAL A 90 -17.53 -19.99 -6.19
CA VAL A 90 -16.77 -21.18 -5.80
C VAL A 90 -17.55 -21.89 -4.69
N PRO A 91 -18.18 -23.05 -4.97
CA PRO A 91 -18.86 -23.83 -3.94
C PRO A 91 -17.88 -24.28 -2.85
N CYS A 92 -18.33 -24.33 -1.62
CA CYS A 92 -17.48 -24.72 -0.48
C CYS A 92 -16.95 -26.17 -0.57
N ASP A 93 -17.61 -27.05 -1.31
CA ASP A 93 -17.23 -28.45 -1.49
C ASP A 93 -16.31 -28.68 -2.73
N SER A 94 -16.00 -27.63 -3.48
CA SER A 94 -15.19 -27.72 -4.71
C SER A 94 -13.72 -28.08 -4.48
N GLY A 95 -13.23 -28.00 -3.23
CA GLY A 95 -11.82 -28.15 -2.89
C GLY A 95 -10.95 -26.92 -3.19
N ASP A 96 -11.49 -25.95 -3.92
CA ASP A 96 -10.86 -24.66 -4.22
C ASP A 96 -11.21 -23.58 -3.18
N ASP A 97 -12.19 -23.88 -2.32
CA ASP A 97 -12.58 -22.97 -1.22
C ASP A 97 -11.58 -23.11 -0.05
N PRO A 98 -10.92 -22.02 0.35
CA PRO A 98 -9.96 -22.03 1.46
C PRO A 98 -10.61 -22.24 2.84
N PHE A 99 -11.92 -22.05 2.96
CA PHE A 99 -12.64 -22.07 4.24
C PHE A 99 -13.35 -23.40 4.50
N GLY A 100 -13.66 -24.19 3.45
CA GLY A 100 -14.45 -25.42 3.54
C GLY A 100 -15.91 -25.16 3.93
N CYS A 101 -16.72 -26.23 3.97
CA CYS A 101 -18.15 -26.14 4.23
C CYS A 101 -18.54 -26.12 5.73
N ASP A 102 -17.59 -26.26 6.65
CA ASP A 102 -17.87 -26.41 8.09
C ASP A 102 -18.09 -25.07 8.83
N ILE A 103 -18.59 -24.06 8.10
CA ILE A 103 -18.90 -22.75 8.66
C ILE A 103 -20.39 -22.62 8.89
N TYR A 104 -20.76 -22.43 10.16
CA TYR A 104 -22.13 -22.28 10.61
C TYR A 104 -22.25 -21.06 11.54
N PHE A 105 -23.37 -20.36 11.47
CA PHE A 105 -23.70 -19.32 12.42
C PHE A 105 -25.22 -19.18 12.56
N GLN A 106 -25.65 -18.55 13.65
CA GLN A 106 -27.05 -18.30 13.92
C GLN A 106 -27.33 -16.79 13.90
N GLU A 107 -28.33 -16.38 13.14
CA GLU A 107 -28.78 -15.00 13.07
C GLU A 107 -30.33 -14.93 13.03
N GLY A 108 -30.90 -14.09 13.88
CA GLY A 108 -32.36 -13.94 13.96
C GLY A 108 -33.10 -15.24 14.30
N GLY A 109 -32.44 -16.22 14.94
CA GLY A 109 -33.02 -17.53 15.26
C GLY A 109 -33.03 -18.51 14.09
N VAL A 110 -32.34 -18.20 13.00
CA VAL A 110 -32.13 -19.07 11.83
C VAL A 110 -30.68 -19.52 11.82
N ASP A 111 -30.47 -20.82 11.66
CA ASP A 111 -29.14 -21.40 11.50
C ASP A 111 -28.76 -21.36 10.00
N TYR A 112 -27.55 -20.84 9.72
CA TYR A 112 -27.01 -20.69 8.38
C TYR A 112 -25.75 -21.54 8.23
N ARG A 113 -25.54 -22.06 7.03
CA ARG A 113 -24.29 -22.70 6.61
C ARG A 113 -23.69 -22.00 5.41
N LEU A 114 -22.37 -22.05 5.26
CA LEU A 114 -21.68 -21.56 4.09
C LEU A 114 -22.05 -22.41 2.88
N LEU A 115 -22.45 -21.77 1.79
CA LEU A 115 -22.70 -22.39 0.50
C LEU A 115 -21.48 -22.29 -0.43
N GLY A 116 -20.74 -21.19 -0.31
CA GLY A 116 -19.53 -20.90 -1.08
C GLY A 116 -19.17 -19.43 -1.05
N MET A 117 -18.27 -19.05 -1.94
CA MET A 117 -17.71 -17.69 -2.03
C MET A 117 -17.91 -17.14 -3.44
N ILE A 118 -18.30 -15.88 -3.54
CA ILE A 118 -18.22 -15.13 -4.80
C ILE A 118 -16.87 -14.45 -4.87
N TRP A 119 -16.10 -14.79 -5.89
CA TRP A 119 -14.81 -14.20 -6.21
C TRP A 119 -14.97 -13.18 -7.31
N ILE A 120 -14.50 -11.96 -7.07
CA ILE A 120 -14.58 -10.85 -8.01
C ILE A 120 -13.17 -10.34 -8.29
N GLY A 121 -12.74 -10.45 -9.54
CA GLY A 121 -11.47 -9.91 -10.03
C GLY A 121 -11.58 -8.44 -10.46
N ASP A 122 -12.76 -8.03 -10.95
CA ASP A 122 -13.03 -6.68 -11.41
C ASP A 122 -14.26 -6.11 -10.71
N SER A 123 -14.10 -4.96 -10.04
CA SER A 123 -15.23 -4.27 -9.37
C SER A 123 -16.27 -3.78 -10.39
N GLY A 124 -17.54 -3.88 -10.04
CA GLY A 124 -18.64 -3.43 -10.89
C GLY A 124 -19.99 -3.92 -10.43
N ASP A 125 -20.99 -3.67 -11.26
CA ASP A 125 -22.37 -4.14 -11.05
C ASP A 125 -22.47 -5.62 -11.47
N TRP A 126 -22.92 -6.45 -10.53
CA TRP A 126 -23.03 -7.88 -10.71
C TRP A 126 -24.46 -8.37 -10.43
N GLU A 127 -24.85 -9.41 -11.15
CA GLU A 127 -26.09 -10.13 -10.90
C GLU A 127 -25.76 -11.56 -10.43
N VAL A 128 -26.32 -11.95 -9.27
CA VAL A 128 -26.19 -13.29 -8.71
C VAL A 128 -27.58 -13.90 -8.61
N ILE A 129 -27.75 -15.03 -9.27
CA ILE A 129 -29.04 -15.76 -9.31
C ILE A 129 -28.95 -16.94 -8.33
N PHE A 130 -29.93 -17.03 -7.46
CA PHE A 130 -30.13 -18.13 -6.53
C PHE A 130 -31.35 -18.93 -6.98
N SER A 131 -31.09 -20.15 -7.45
CA SER A 131 -32.13 -21.12 -7.77
C SER A 131 -32.18 -22.18 -6.68
N GLY A 132 -33.31 -22.38 -6.07
CA GLY A 132 -33.49 -23.31 -4.97
C GLY A 132 -34.26 -24.57 -5.36
N ASP A 133 -34.28 -25.54 -4.44
CA ASP A 133 -35.14 -26.70 -4.56
C ASP A 133 -36.62 -26.30 -4.68
N VAL A 134 -37.37 -27.06 -5.45
CA VAL A 134 -38.78 -26.81 -5.85
C VAL A 134 -39.73 -26.68 -4.66
N THR A 135 -39.29 -26.93 -3.44
CA THR A 135 -40.12 -27.07 -2.24
C THR A 135 -40.24 -25.84 -1.36
N GLY A 136 -39.62 -24.71 -1.73
CA GLY A 136 -39.95 -23.49 -1.00
C GLY A 136 -38.82 -22.57 -0.60
N ASP A 137 -39.20 -21.46 -0.08
CA ASP A 137 -38.48 -20.30 0.38
C ASP A 137 -37.28 -20.65 1.30
N SER A 138 -36.09 -20.80 0.73
CA SER A 138 -34.86 -20.92 1.50
C SER A 138 -34.23 -19.55 1.65
N LYS A 139 -33.99 -19.13 2.88
CA LYS A 139 -33.32 -17.86 3.13
C LYS A 139 -31.85 -17.95 2.74
N VAL A 140 -31.41 -17.06 1.86
CA VAL A 140 -30.02 -16.91 1.42
C VAL A 140 -29.53 -15.51 1.79
N MET A 141 -28.22 -15.39 2.00
CA MET A 141 -27.58 -14.17 2.46
C MET A 141 -26.20 -14.04 1.80
N ILE A 142 -25.89 -12.84 1.36
CA ILE A 142 -24.55 -12.45 0.95
C ILE A 142 -23.98 -11.55 2.03
N ARG A 143 -22.75 -11.85 2.47
CA ARG A 143 -22.02 -10.97 3.39
C ARG A 143 -20.77 -10.44 2.69
N GLU A 144 -20.29 -9.29 3.09
CA GLU A 144 -19.07 -8.69 2.60
C GLU A 144 -17.99 -8.75 3.66
N MET A 145 -16.85 -9.34 3.31
CA MET A 145 -15.65 -9.39 4.12
C MET A 145 -14.55 -8.59 3.40
N PRO A 146 -14.32 -7.34 3.77
CA PRO A 146 -13.22 -6.58 3.18
C PRO A 146 -11.89 -7.29 3.41
N THR A 147 -11.15 -7.57 2.34
CA THR A 147 -9.83 -8.24 2.42
C THR A 147 -8.68 -7.26 2.51
N MET A 148 -8.91 -6.03 2.06
CA MET A 148 -7.91 -4.98 2.06
C MET A 148 -8.45 -3.76 2.81
N SER A 149 -7.77 -3.39 3.88
CA SER A 149 -8.00 -2.09 4.48
C SER A 149 -7.29 -1.01 3.68
N ASN A 150 -7.75 0.23 3.82
CA ASN A 150 -7.05 1.39 3.26
C ASN A 150 -5.60 1.50 3.79
N GLY A 151 -5.31 0.90 4.93
CA GLY A 151 -3.98 0.85 5.55
C GLY A 151 -2.93 0.16 4.70
N VAL A 152 -3.28 -0.95 4.02
CA VAL A 152 -2.35 -1.68 3.13
C VAL A 152 -1.81 -0.78 2.01
N GLN A 153 -2.63 0.09 1.45
CA GLN A 153 -2.21 1.03 0.41
C GLN A 153 -1.18 2.04 0.94
N PHE A 154 -1.40 2.57 2.14
CA PHE A 154 -0.47 3.51 2.78
C PHE A 154 0.86 2.84 3.15
N VAL A 155 0.82 1.60 3.66
CA VAL A 155 2.04 0.82 3.92
C VAL A 155 2.80 0.56 2.62
N GLY A 156 2.12 0.17 1.55
CA GLY A 156 2.73 -0.08 0.25
C GLY A 156 3.41 1.18 -0.32
N LEU A 157 2.73 2.32 -0.32
CA LEU A 157 3.28 3.61 -0.75
C LEU A 157 4.46 4.05 0.13
N GLY A 158 4.37 3.85 1.44
CA GLY A 158 5.44 4.14 2.39
C GLY A 158 6.69 3.29 2.14
N CYS A 159 6.53 2.01 1.87
CA CYS A 159 7.64 1.11 1.53
C CYS A 159 8.33 1.53 0.22
N LEU A 160 7.57 1.80 -0.85
CA LEU A 160 8.13 2.29 -2.11
C LEU A 160 8.85 3.63 -1.92
N GLY A 161 8.23 4.58 -1.22
CA GLY A 161 8.82 5.87 -0.90
C GLY A 161 10.14 5.75 -0.12
N SER A 162 10.25 4.81 0.81
CA SER A 162 11.46 4.56 1.58
C SER A 162 12.61 4.05 0.70
N VAL A 163 12.34 3.17 -0.26
CA VAL A 163 13.35 2.68 -1.20
C VAL A 163 13.92 3.82 -2.05
N PHE A 164 13.06 4.67 -2.63
CA PHE A 164 13.50 5.83 -3.41
C PHE A 164 14.29 6.83 -2.56
N SER A 165 13.88 7.07 -1.32
CA SER A 165 14.56 7.97 -0.39
C SER A 165 15.93 7.44 0.01
N CYS A 166 16.07 6.15 0.25
CA CYS A 166 17.35 5.50 0.51
C CYS A 166 18.29 5.62 -0.70
N LEU A 167 17.80 5.40 -1.92
CA LEU A 167 18.60 5.58 -3.14
C LEU A 167 19.05 7.03 -3.30
N ALA A 168 18.20 8.01 -3.05
CA ALA A 168 18.56 9.42 -3.10
C ALA A 168 19.65 9.77 -2.08
N LEU A 169 19.57 9.23 -0.86
CA LEU A 169 20.62 9.40 0.15
C LEU A 169 21.94 8.77 -0.26
N LEU A 170 21.93 7.55 -0.80
CA LEU A 170 23.14 6.90 -1.31
C LEU A 170 23.82 7.71 -2.40
N VAL A 171 23.05 8.20 -3.39
CA VAL A 171 23.55 9.09 -4.44
C VAL A 171 24.13 10.38 -3.85
N GLY A 172 23.45 11.00 -2.88
CA GLY A 172 23.92 12.17 -2.18
C GLY A 172 25.26 11.93 -1.45
N ILE A 173 25.40 10.79 -0.79
CA ILE A 173 26.64 10.38 -0.12
C ILE A 173 27.79 10.18 -1.13
N ILE A 174 27.54 9.45 -2.22
CA ILE A 174 28.53 9.24 -3.29
C ILE A 174 29.02 10.58 -3.84
N PHE A 175 28.11 11.51 -4.13
CA PHE A 175 28.49 12.86 -4.58
C PHE A 175 29.26 13.65 -3.52
N ALA A 176 28.97 13.46 -2.23
CA ALA A 176 29.72 14.11 -1.17
C ALA A 176 31.20 13.69 -1.17
N PHE A 177 31.49 12.41 -1.44
CA PHE A 177 32.85 11.89 -1.48
C PHE A 177 33.58 12.21 -2.81
N THR A 178 32.89 12.04 -3.95
CA THR A 178 33.50 12.25 -5.26
C THR A 178 33.80 13.72 -5.54
N LEU A 179 32.91 14.64 -5.16
CA LEU A 179 33.10 16.07 -5.37
C LEU A 179 34.09 16.71 -4.37
N LYS A 180 34.40 16.05 -3.25
CA LYS A 180 35.39 16.53 -2.31
C LYS A 180 36.84 16.25 -2.76
N GLY A 181 37.01 15.28 -3.68
CA GLY A 181 38.30 14.91 -4.23
C GLY A 181 38.90 15.89 -5.26
N ASN A 182 38.08 16.79 -5.82
CA ASN A 182 38.49 17.72 -6.88
C ASN A 182 38.73 19.17 -6.39
N LYS A 183 39.12 19.39 -5.17
CA LYS A 183 39.82 20.65 -4.85
C LYS A 183 41.17 20.58 -5.56
N ALA A 184 41.30 21.33 -6.67
CA ALA A 184 42.58 21.66 -7.23
C ALA A 184 43.52 22.07 -6.10
N PRO A 185 44.77 21.59 -6.09
CA PRO A 185 45.73 22.06 -5.11
C PRO A 185 45.72 23.58 -5.19
N SER A 186 45.44 24.22 -4.06
CA SER A 186 45.56 25.67 -3.96
C SER A 186 46.97 25.99 -4.47
N GLU A 187 47.06 26.73 -5.57
CA GLU A 187 48.28 27.33 -6.07
C GLU A 187 48.93 27.97 -4.86
N GLN A 188 49.92 27.26 -4.29
CA GLN A 188 50.82 27.88 -3.32
C GLN A 188 51.48 28.97 -4.11
N VAL A 189 51.07 30.21 -3.89
CA VAL A 189 51.84 31.38 -4.28
C VAL A 189 53.14 31.21 -3.56
N VAL A 190 54.12 30.63 -4.28
CA VAL A 190 55.50 30.62 -3.85
C VAL A 190 55.90 32.10 -3.91
N TYR A 191 55.84 32.75 -2.76
CA TYR A 191 56.57 34.00 -2.58
C TYR A 191 58.03 33.65 -2.78
N ALA A 192 58.57 34.01 -3.94
CA ALA A 192 60.00 34.03 -4.17
C ALA A 192 60.58 34.95 -3.08
N PRO A 193 61.53 34.44 -2.28
CA PRO A 193 62.22 35.31 -1.31
C PRO A 193 62.86 36.43 -2.09
N GLY A 194 62.42 37.66 -1.73
CA GLY A 194 62.80 38.88 -2.43
C GLY A 194 64.28 39.02 -2.62
N SER A 195 64.68 39.31 -3.83
CA SER A 195 65.92 40.02 -4.09
C SER A 195 65.87 41.36 -3.38
N PHE A 196 66.49 41.44 -2.24
CA PHE A 196 66.90 42.69 -1.63
C PHE A 196 68.02 43.26 -2.56
N ASP A 197 67.63 44.09 -3.49
CA ASP A 197 68.57 44.96 -4.17
C ASP A 197 68.90 46.12 -3.18
N LEU A 198 69.99 45.92 -2.48
CA LEU A 198 70.74 46.92 -1.83
C LEU A 198 71.62 47.60 -2.88
N GLU A 199 71.06 48.54 -3.62
CA GLU A 199 71.90 49.38 -4.47
C GLU A 199 71.22 50.77 -4.52
N GLY A 200 71.92 51.71 -3.93
CA GLY A 200 71.47 53.09 -3.93
C GLY A 200 72.08 53.92 -2.85
N GLN A 201 73.38 53.71 -2.67
CA GLN A 201 74.19 54.64 -1.91
C GLN A 201 74.81 55.64 -2.90
N HIS A 202 74.85 56.92 -2.44
CA HIS A 202 75.61 58.08 -2.97
C HIS A 202 74.85 58.93 -3.98
N ASP A 203 74.90 60.19 -3.89
CA ASP A 203 75.75 61.24 -3.32
C ASP A 203 74.88 62.51 -3.16
N GLY A 204 74.99 63.19 -2.17
CA GLY A 204 75.83 64.22 -1.69
C GLY A 204 75.60 65.57 -2.35
N PRO A 205 75.56 66.60 -1.58
CA PRO A 205 75.00 67.92 -1.97
C PRO A 205 76.10 68.82 -2.54
N THR A 206 75.84 69.59 -3.53
CA THR A 206 76.62 70.80 -3.83
C THR A 206 75.72 71.95 -4.19
N ASN A 207 75.66 72.73 -3.31
CA ASN A 207 75.80 74.12 -3.14
C ASN A 207 76.17 74.96 -4.41
N ILE A 208 75.67 76.17 -4.43
CA ILE A 208 76.21 77.42 -4.90
C ILE A 208 75.32 78.26 -5.78
N ASN A 209 74.99 79.42 -5.22
CA ASN A 209 74.53 80.68 -5.66
C ASN A 209 73.10 80.93 -6.04
#